data_aa0de57cb017e977569cf50326705597
#
_entry.id   aa0de57cb017e977569cf50326705597
#
_cell.length_a   1.000
_cell.length_b   1.000
_cell.length_c   1.000
_cell.angle_alpha   90.00
_cell.angle_beta   90.00
_cell.angle_gamma   90.00
#
_symmetry.space_group_name_H-M   'P 1'
#
loop_
_entity.id
_entity.type
_entity.pdbx_description
1 polymer ?
#
loop_
_entity_poly.entity_id
_entity_poly.type
_entity_poly.pdbx_seq_one_letter_code
_entity_poly.pdbx_strand_id
1 'polypeptide(L)'
;MTALVLGASGFLGSHVTRKLVEDGQDVRVLLRKTSSTKAIDDLDIERHYGGLFDDDALRAAMMGCDVIYYCVVDARYWLRDPAPLFQTNVEGLRNVLDIAREFPGLRKFVFTSTIGTLAINDSRPVTEEDPHNWSGGGPYIESRVAAEELLFSYVRDRGLPGVALCISTTFGPGDWQPTPHGSMISLVTKGKLPVVPGFSLEV
;
A
#
# COMPACT_ATOMS: atom_id res chain seq x y z
N MET A 1 18.49 -4.22 -11.20
CA MET A 1 17.05 -4.03 -11.44
C MET A 1 16.63 -2.80 -10.66
N THR A 2 15.97 -1.85 -11.31
CA THR A 2 15.56 -0.61 -10.65
C THR A 2 14.11 -0.74 -10.17
N ALA A 3 13.90 -0.59 -8.88
CA ALA A 3 12.60 -0.67 -8.23
C ALA A 3 12.14 0.70 -7.75
N LEU A 4 10.91 1.10 -8.07
CA LEU A 4 10.26 2.28 -7.48
C LEU A 4 9.34 1.86 -6.34
N VAL A 5 9.49 2.48 -5.16
CA VAL A 5 8.57 2.29 -4.04
C VAL A 5 7.78 3.57 -3.80
N LEU A 6 6.47 3.49 -4.04
CA LEU A 6 5.49 4.51 -3.67
C LEU A 6 4.98 4.21 -2.26
N GLY A 7 5.04 5.19 -1.36
CA GLY A 7 4.69 5.00 0.05
C GLY A 7 5.86 4.54 0.94
N ALA A 8 7.10 4.70 0.50
CA ALA A 8 8.32 4.30 1.21
C ALA A 8 8.51 4.96 2.60
N SER A 9 7.85 6.09 2.86
CA SER A 9 7.86 6.75 4.18
C SER A 9 6.91 6.10 5.19
N GLY A 10 6.00 5.22 4.75
CA GLY A 10 5.09 4.47 5.61
C GLY A 10 5.73 3.21 6.20
N PHE A 11 5.04 2.57 7.14
CA PHE A 11 5.55 1.38 7.84
C PHE A 11 5.91 0.25 6.85
N LEU A 12 4.94 -0.29 6.11
CA LEU A 12 5.18 -1.37 5.16
C LEU A 12 6.15 -0.95 4.05
N GLY A 13 5.93 0.23 3.45
CA GLY A 13 6.77 0.71 2.35
C GLY A 13 8.24 0.90 2.74
N SER A 14 8.54 1.32 3.97
CA SER A 14 9.92 1.43 4.45
C SER A 14 10.61 0.07 4.59
N HIS A 15 9.89 -0.95 5.06
CA HIS A 15 10.41 -2.32 5.12
C HIS A 15 10.64 -2.91 3.73
N VAL A 16 9.73 -2.69 2.78
CA VAL A 16 9.93 -3.08 1.37
C VAL A 16 11.16 -2.39 0.80
N THR A 17 11.29 -1.06 0.99
CA THR A 17 12.46 -0.30 0.54
C THR A 17 13.75 -0.85 1.10
N ARG A 18 13.81 -1.09 2.41
CA ARG A 18 14.97 -1.64 3.10
C ARG A 18 15.35 -3.02 2.58
N LYS A 19 14.36 -3.90 2.43
CA LYS A 19 14.59 -5.26 1.91
C LYS A 19 15.15 -5.24 0.48
N LEU A 20 14.65 -4.38 -0.39
CA LEU A 20 15.15 -4.23 -1.75
C LEU A 20 16.60 -3.75 -1.79
N VAL A 21 16.96 -2.80 -0.92
CA VAL A 21 18.36 -2.33 -0.77
C VAL A 21 19.26 -3.46 -0.26
N GLU A 22 18.83 -4.21 0.77
CA GLU A 22 19.56 -5.37 1.29
C GLU A 22 19.79 -6.45 0.22
N ASP A 23 18.83 -6.63 -0.70
CA ASP A 23 18.92 -7.56 -1.83
C ASP A 23 19.76 -7.00 -3.02
N GLY A 24 20.42 -5.85 -2.84
CA GLY A 24 21.28 -5.23 -3.84
C GLY A 24 20.54 -4.65 -5.06
N GLN A 25 19.29 -4.27 -4.90
CA GLN A 25 18.51 -3.60 -5.95
C GLN A 25 18.80 -2.09 -5.97
N ASP A 26 18.75 -1.48 -7.14
CA ASP A 26 18.69 -0.03 -7.24
C ASP A 26 17.30 0.43 -6.85
N VAL A 27 17.19 1.23 -5.79
CA VAL A 27 15.90 1.63 -5.24
C VAL A 27 15.66 3.11 -5.42
N ARG A 28 14.49 3.43 -5.95
CA ARG A 28 13.97 4.78 -6.09
C ARG A 28 12.70 4.93 -5.26
N VAL A 29 12.48 6.10 -4.70
CA VAL A 29 11.27 6.40 -3.92
C VAL A 29 10.64 7.72 -4.37
N LEU A 30 9.31 7.81 -4.34
CA LEU A 30 8.58 9.07 -4.48
C LEU A 30 8.00 9.45 -3.13
N LEU A 31 8.35 10.65 -2.67
CA LEU A 31 8.02 11.18 -1.34
C LEU A 31 7.28 12.51 -1.47
N ARG A 32 6.28 12.74 -0.63
CA ARG A 32 5.75 14.10 -0.47
C ARG A 32 6.79 14.94 0.30
N LYS A 33 6.91 16.22 -0.02
CA LYS A 33 7.82 17.15 0.69
C LYS A 33 7.54 17.20 2.20
N THR A 34 6.33 16.87 2.61
CA THR A 34 5.89 16.83 4.03
C THR A 34 6.04 15.47 4.70
N SER A 35 6.51 14.44 3.98
CA SER A 35 6.69 13.10 4.55
C SER A 35 7.86 13.07 5.53
N SER A 36 7.67 12.39 6.67
CA SER A 36 8.80 12.00 7.51
C SER A 36 9.57 10.88 6.83
N THR A 37 10.87 11.05 6.67
CA THR A 37 11.75 10.07 6.02
C THR A 37 12.55 9.22 7.01
N LYS A 38 12.30 9.40 8.32
CA LYS A 38 13.03 8.76 9.42
C LYS A 38 13.23 7.26 9.26
N ALA A 39 12.27 6.56 8.63
CA ALA A 39 12.34 5.11 8.43
C ALA A 39 13.32 4.68 7.34
N ILE A 40 13.79 5.62 6.51
CA ILE A 40 14.63 5.37 5.31
C ILE A 40 15.79 6.38 5.18
N ASP A 41 16.08 7.16 6.23
CA ASP A 41 17.14 8.19 6.18
C ASP A 41 18.54 7.58 6.03
N ASP A 42 18.74 6.40 6.60
CA ASP A 42 19.99 5.64 6.58
C ASP A 42 20.23 4.84 5.28
N LEU A 43 19.28 4.86 4.35
CA LEU A 43 19.37 4.10 3.10
C LEU A 43 19.96 4.96 1.96
N ASP A 44 20.87 4.36 1.20
CA ASP A 44 21.37 4.92 -0.06
C ASP A 44 20.38 4.61 -1.18
N ILE A 45 19.47 5.54 -1.44
CA ILE A 45 18.36 5.40 -2.39
C ILE A 45 18.13 6.70 -3.14
N GLU A 46 17.64 6.63 -4.36
CA GLU A 46 17.26 7.79 -5.17
C GLU A 46 15.91 8.34 -4.70
N ARG A 47 15.85 9.64 -4.36
CA ARG A 47 14.65 10.29 -3.84
C ARG A 47 14.07 11.28 -4.84
N HIS A 48 12.82 11.04 -5.28
CA HIS A 48 11.99 11.96 -6.01
C HIS A 48 10.95 12.59 -5.08
N TYR A 49 10.50 13.81 -5.40
CA TYR A 49 9.53 14.52 -4.57
C TYR A 49 8.31 14.92 -5.39
N GLY A 50 7.13 14.48 -4.96
CA GLY A 50 5.84 14.74 -5.57
C GLY A 50 4.72 13.98 -4.86
N GLY A 51 3.50 14.17 -5.33
CA GLY A 51 2.31 13.46 -4.84
C GLY A 51 1.75 12.49 -5.88
N LEU A 52 0.68 11.77 -5.51
CA LEU A 52 -0.01 10.84 -6.42
C LEU A 52 -0.70 11.54 -7.61
N PHE A 53 -0.85 12.85 -7.57
CA PHE A 53 -1.46 13.69 -8.60
C PHE A 53 -0.44 14.65 -9.23
N ASP A 54 0.84 14.42 -9.02
CA ASP A 54 1.94 15.15 -9.66
C ASP A 54 2.49 14.28 -10.79
N ASP A 55 1.89 14.44 -11.96
CA ASP A 55 2.17 13.61 -13.14
C ASP A 55 3.63 13.68 -13.57
N ASP A 56 4.25 14.87 -13.51
CA ASP A 56 5.63 15.04 -13.91
C ASP A 56 6.59 14.35 -12.93
N ALA A 57 6.31 14.47 -11.63
CA ALA A 57 7.09 13.76 -10.61
C ALA A 57 6.94 12.24 -10.71
N LEU A 58 5.74 11.75 -11.01
CA LEU A 58 5.48 10.33 -11.24
C LEU A 58 6.23 9.81 -12.47
N ARG A 59 6.17 10.52 -13.61
CA ARG A 59 6.91 10.14 -14.81
C ARG A 59 8.42 10.13 -14.57
N ALA A 60 8.94 11.16 -13.90
CA ALA A 60 10.37 11.22 -13.56
C ALA A 60 10.78 10.05 -12.65
N ALA A 61 9.96 9.72 -11.64
CA ALA A 61 10.22 8.61 -10.72
C ALA A 61 10.13 7.24 -11.41
N MET A 62 9.21 7.05 -12.37
CA MET A 62 8.99 5.78 -13.06
C MET A 62 9.96 5.51 -14.21
N MET A 63 10.61 6.55 -14.74
CA MET A 63 11.47 6.43 -15.92
C MET A 63 12.58 5.39 -15.70
N GLY A 64 12.59 4.34 -16.53
CA GLY A 64 13.59 3.29 -16.49
C GLY A 64 13.45 2.31 -15.30
N CYS A 65 12.35 2.34 -14.56
CA CYS A 65 12.08 1.36 -13.52
C CYS A 65 11.56 0.03 -14.11
N ASP A 66 12.05 -1.08 -13.57
CA ASP A 66 11.59 -2.42 -13.92
C ASP A 66 10.33 -2.83 -13.14
N VAL A 67 10.27 -2.43 -11.87
CA VAL A 67 9.20 -2.82 -10.93
C VAL A 67 8.72 -1.62 -10.13
N ILE A 68 7.40 -1.51 -9.96
CA ILE A 68 6.78 -0.53 -9.08
C ILE A 68 6.12 -1.26 -7.91
N TYR A 69 6.48 -0.90 -6.69
CA TYR A 69 5.81 -1.31 -5.45
C TYR A 69 4.91 -0.19 -4.96
N TYR A 70 3.61 -0.41 -5.03
CA TYR A 70 2.61 0.56 -4.58
C TYR A 70 2.16 0.22 -3.16
N CYS A 71 2.74 0.91 -2.17
CA CYS A 71 2.46 0.76 -0.75
C CYS A 71 1.70 1.96 -0.16
N VAL A 72 1.10 2.79 -1.01
CA VAL A 72 0.31 3.94 -0.53
C VAL A 72 -1.08 3.48 -0.14
N VAL A 73 -1.49 3.87 1.06
CA VAL A 73 -2.85 3.64 1.57
C VAL A 73 -3.24 4.74 2.54
N ASP A 74 -4.49 5.18 2.47
CA ASP A 74 -5.16 5.86 3.57
C ASP A 74 -5.97 4.82 4.35
N ALA A 75 -5.52 4.52 5.58
CA ALA A 75 -6.13 3.50 6.44
C ALA A 75 -6.99 4.10 7.57
N ARG A 76 -7.40 5.36 7.46
CA ARG A 76 -8.18 6.08 8.47
C ARG A 76 -9.65 5.67 8.44
N TYR A 77 -9.98 4.50 8.93
CA TYR A 77 -11.35 3.94 8.96
C TYR A 77 -12.36 4.74 9.80
N TRP A 78 -11.88 5.70 10.62
CA TRP A 78 -12.71 6.54 11.51
C TRP A 78 -13.14 7.88 10.88
N LEU A 79 -12.84 8.14 9.62
CA LEU A 79 -13.25 9.38 8.96
C LEU A 79 -14.77 9.46 8.83
N ARG A 80 -15.32 10.61 9.20
CA ARG A 80 -16.77 10.90 9.01
C ARG A 80 -17.12 11.09 7.54
N ASP A 81 -16.21 11.72 6.79
CA ASP A 81 -16.29 11.87 5.34
C ASP A 81 -15.30 10.91 4.69
N PRO A 82 -15.76 9.91 3.93
CA PRO A 82 -14.90 8.96 3.26
C PRO A 82 -14.24 9.49 1.98
N ALA A 83 -14.65 10.64 1.45
CA ALA A 83 -14.15 11.15 0.17
C ALA A 83 -12.61 11.26 0.10
N PRO A 84 -11.89 11.78 1.11
CA PRO A 84 -10.42 11.81 1.08
C PRO A 84 -9.77 10.43 1.00
N LEU A 85 -10.42 9.42 1.57
CA LEU A 85 -9.96 8.03 1.56
C LEU A 85 -10.07 7.44 0.15
N PHE A 86 -11.21 7.60 -0.52
CA PHE A 86 -11.40 7.20 -1.92
C PHE A 86 -10.49 7.99 -2.86
N GLN A 87 -10.32 9.29 -2.62
CA GLN A 87 -9.39 10.12 -3.38
C GLN A 87 -7.96 9.54 -3.34
N THR A 88 -7.48 9.11 -2.19
CA THR A 88 -6.14 8.54 -2.05
C THR A 88 -6.07 7.11 -2.58
N ASN A 89 -6.99 6.24 -2.14
CA ASN A 89 -6.90 4.81 -2.37
C ASN A 89 -7.31 4.39 -3.78
N VAL A 90 -8.25 5.11 -4.41
CA VAL A 90 -8.78 4.78 -5.73
C VAL A 90 -8.28 5.75 -6.78
N GLU A 91 -8.54 7.06 -6.65
CA GLU A 91 -8.16 8.02 -7.69
C GLU A 91 -6.66 8.24 -7.76
N GLY A 92 -5.96 8.24 -6.62
CA GLY A 92 -4.50 8.26 -6.57
C GLY A 92 -3.87 7.04 -7.24
N LEU A 93 -4.43 5.85 -7.01
CA LEU A 93 -4.01 4.63 -7.71
C LEU A 93 -4.29 4.73 -9.21
N ARG A 94 -5.47 5.20 -9.62
CA ARG A 94 -5.83 5.40 -11.03
C ARG A 94 -4.79 6.23 -11.76
N ASN A 95 -4.44 7.39 -11.20
CA ASN A 95 -3.45 8.28 -11.79
C ASN A 95 -2.09 7.58 -11.96
N VAL A 96 -1.65 6.86 -10.93
CA VAL A 96 -0.39 6.09 -10.97
C VAL A 96 -0.44 4.99 -12.04
N LEU A 97 -1.55 4.26 -12.18
CA LEU A 97 -1.72 3.21 -13.19
C LEU A 97 -1.76 3.79 -14.61
N ASP A 98 -2.40 4.95 -14.81
CA ASP A 98 -2.42 5.62 -16.11
C ASP A 98 -1.02 6.02 -16.56
N ILE A 99 -0.20 6.55 -15.66
CA ILE A 99 1.18 6.92 -15.97
C ILE A 99 2.06 5.66 -16.13
N ALA A 100 1.90 4.65 -15.28
CA ALA A 100 2.69 3.41 -15.37
C ALA A 100 2.58 2.73 -16.75
N ARG A 101 1.43 2.85 -17.42
CA ARG A 101 1.21 2.33 -18.79
C ARG A 101 2.02 3.05 -19.86
N GLU A 102 2.50 4.24 -19.60
CA GLU A 102 3.37 4.97 -20.53
C GLU A 102 4.76 4.31 -20.65
N PHE A 103 5.10 3.37 -19.76
CA PHE A 103 6.39 2.70 -19.68
C PHE A 103 6.29 1.22 -20.09
N PRO A 104 6.45 0.88 -21.38
CA PRO A 104 6.31 -0.49 -21.87
C PRO A 104 7.39 -1.45 -21.35
N GLY A 105 8.48 -0.91 -20.77
CA GLY A 105 9.53 -1.69 -20.10
C GLY A 105 9.19 -2.12 -18.67
N LEU A 106 8.08 -1.68 -18.12
CA LEU A 106 7.65 -2.08 -16.77
C LEU A 106 7.34 -3.58 -16.75
N ARG A 107 8.08 -4.32 -15.93
CA ARG A 107 7.96 -5.78 -15.81
C ARG A 107 6.92 -6.22 -14.78
N LYS A 108 6.70 -5.41 -13.73
CA LYS A 108 5.74 -5.73 -12.68
C LYS A 108 5.26 -4.46 -11.95
N PHE A 109 3.95 -4.40 -11.69
CA PHE A 109 3.32 -3.48 -10.77
C PHE A 109 2.78 -4.27 -9.57
N VAL A 110 3.39 -4.10 -8.40
CA VAL A 110 3.03 -4.81 -7.16
C VAL A 110 2.18 -3.89 -6.30
N PHE A 111 0.91 -4.21 -6.16
CA PHE A 111 -0.04 -3.47 -5.33
C PHE A 111 -0.22 -4.15 -3.98
N THR A 112 0.00 -3.42 -2.90
CA THR A 112 -0.30 -3.93 -1.56
C THR A 112 -1.79 -3.80 -1.28
N SER A 113 -2.51 -4.89 -1.33
CA SER A 113 -3.93 -4.98 -0.96
C SER A 113 -4.09 -5.40 0.50
N THR A 114 -5.20 -5.97 0.87
CA THR A 114 -5.50 -6.41 2.25
C THR A 114 -6.30 -7.71 2.21
N ILE A 115 -6.14 -8.55 3.22
CA ILE A 115 -7.01 -9.73 3.38
C ILE A 115 -8.49 -9.37 3.49
N GLY A 116 -8.81 -8.12 3.85
CA GLY A 116 -10.18 -7.61 3.88
C GLY A 116 -10.88 -7.52 2.52
N THR A 117 -10.16 -7.71 1.39
CA THR A 117 -10.77 -7.84 0.06
C THR A 117 -11.14 -9.28 -0.30
N LEU A 118 -10.66 -10.26 0.46
CA LEU A 118 -10.96 -11.67 0.22
C LEU A 118 -12.40 -12.02 0.63
N ALA A 119 -12.92 -13.10 0.08
CA ALA A 119 -14.19 -13.66 0.49
C ALA A 119 -14.16 -14.17 1.94
N ILE A 120 -15.34 -14.39 2.52
CA ILE A 120 -15.50 -15.12 3.79
C ILE A 120 -16.17 -16.45 3.52
N ASN A 121 -15.62 -17.52 4.08
CA ASN A 121 -16.19 -18.85 3.99
C ASN A 121 -15.87 -19.64 5.27
N ASP A 122 -16.90 -20.02 6.03
CA ASP A 122 -16.75 -20.74 7.32
C ASP A 122 -16.46 -22.22 7.15
N SER A 123 -16.60 -22.79 5.95
CA SER A 123 -16.52 -24.23 5.71
C SER A 123 -15.23 -24.67 5.03
N ARG A 124 -14.50 -23.77 4.38
CA ARG A 124 -13.23 -24.05 3.68
C ARG A 124 -12.34 -22.81 3.64
N PRO A 125 -11.01 -22.96 3.49
CA PRO A 125 -10.14 -21.86 3.15
C PRO A 125 -10.60 -21.18 1.86
N VAL A 126 -10.51 -19.84 1.83
CA VAL A 126 -10.75 -19.03 0.64
C VAL A 126 -9.46 -18.90 -0.18
N THR A 127 -9.64 -18.65 -1.48
CA THR A 127 -8.55 -18.40 -2.44
C THR A 127 -8.78 -17.07 -3.14
N GLU A 128 -7.81 -16.62 -3.91
CA GLU A 128 -7.91 -15.43 -4.74
C GLU A 128 -8.96 -15.51 -5.86
N GLU A 129 -9.45 -16.71 -6.16
CA GLU A 129 -10.51 -16.94 -7.14
C GLU A 129 -11.91 -16.74 -6.54
N ASP A 130 -12.03 -16.71 -5.23
CA ASP A 130 -13.31 -16.49 -4.55
C ASP A 130 -13.69 -15.02 -4.63
N PRO A 131 -14.85 -14.65 -5.21
CA PRO A 131 -15.26 -13.26 -5.31
C PRO A 131 -15.57 -12.69 -3.93
N HIS A 132 -15.28 -11.40 -3.73
CA HIS A 132 -15.68 -10.68 -2.51
C HIS A 132 -17.19 -10.83 -2.28
N ASN A 133 -17.60 -11.33 -1.11
CA ASN A 133 -18.97 -11.77 -0.83
C ASN A 133 -19.58 -11.21 0.46
N TRP A 134 -18.95 -10.20 1.07
CA TRP A 134 -19.44 -9.62 2.32
C TRP A 134 -19.46 -8.10 2.27
N SER A 135 -20.19 -7.48 3.20
CA SER A 135 -20.37 -6.05 3.32
C SER A 135 -20.25 -5.62 4.78
N GLY A 136 -20.19 -4.32 5.00
CA GLY A 136 -20.11 -3.79 6.37
C GLY A 136 -18.69 -3.57 6.88
N GLY A 137 -17.66 -3.77 6.04
CA GLY A 137 -16.27 -3.43 6.34
C GLY A 137 -16.00 -1.92 6.41
N GLY A 138 -17.02 -1.11 6.07
CA GLY A 138 -16.94 0.34 6.06
C GLY A 138 -16.12 0.91 4.91
N PRO A 139 -16.02 2.25 4.83
CA PRO A 139 -15.41 2.94 3.70
C PRO A 139 -13.96 2.53 3.39
N TYR A 140 -13.22 2.10 4.41
CA TYR A 140 -11.85 1.61 4.19
C TYR A 140 -11.86 0.35 3.32
N ILE A 141 -12.59 -0.69 3.71
CA ILE A 141 -12.66 -1.95 2.94
C ILE A 141 -13.27 -1.70 1.57
N GLU A 142 -14.35 -0.92 1.47
CA GLU A 142 -14.98 -0.55 0.20
C GLU A 142 -13.98 0.11 -0.75
N SER A 143 -13.14 1.03 -0.24
CA SER A 143 -12.11 1.66 -1.06
C SER A 143 -11.00 0.69 -1.49
N ARG A 144 -10.68 -0.33 -0.65
CA ARG A 144 -9.67 -1.33 -0.99
C ARG A 144 -10.18 -2.32 -2.05
N VAL A 145 -11.44 -2.75 -1.95
CA VAL A 145 -12.12 -3.56 -2.98
C VAL A 145 -12.14 -2.80 -4.31
N ALA A 146 -12.59 -1.54 -4.30
CA ALA A 146 -12.62 -0.71 -5.51
C ALA A 146 -11.21 -0.49 -6.11
N ALA A 147 -10.18 -0.32 -5.29
CA ALA A 147 -8.80 -0.17 -5.75
C ALA A 147 -8.26 -1.46 -6.38
N GLU A 148 -8.58 -2.62 -5.82
CA GLU A 148 -8.17 -3.92 -6.35
C GLU A 148 -8.89 -4.23 -7.67
N GLU A 149 -10.20 -3.98 -7.75
CA GLU A 149 -10.98 -4.09 -8.99
C GLU A 149 -10.42 -3.17 -10.09
N LEU A 150 -10.06 -1.93 -9.71
CA LEU A 150 -9.41 -0.99 -10.61
C LEU A 150 -8.10 -1.55 -11.15
N LEU A 151 -7.20 -2.04 -10.29
CA LEU A 151 -5.95 -2.67 -10.73
C LEU A 151 -6.20 -3.79 -11.73
N PHE A 152 -7.10 -4.73 -11.41
CA PHE A 152 -7.37 -5.85 -12.27
C PHE A 152 -8.08 -5.47 -13.58
N SER A 153 -8.80 -4.35 -13.63
CA SER A 153 -9.30 -3.80 -14.90
C SER A 153 -8.14 -3.38 -15.82
N TYR A 154 -7.08 -2.76 -15.25
CA TYR A 154 -5.88 -2.39 -16.02
C TYR A 154 -5.08 -3.63 -16.47
N VAL A 155 -5.05 -4.68 -15.67
CA VAL A 155 -4.42 -5.95 -16.05
C VAL A 155 -5.15 -6.58 -17.23
N ARG A 156 -6.48 -6.74 -17.11
CA ARG A 156 -7.31 -7.40 -18.14
C ARG A 156 -7.43 -6.61 -19.43
N ASP A 157 -7.74 -5.32 -19.30
CA ASP A 157 -8.20 -4.51 -20.44
C ASP A 157 -7.05 -3.75 -21.09
N ARG A 158 -5.94 -3.60 -20.39
CA ARG A 158 -4.84 -2.74 -20.84
C ARG A 158 -3.46 -3.40 -20.76
N GLY A 159 -3.40 -4.67 -20.38
CA GLY A 159 -2.16 -5.46 -20.36
C GLY A 159 -1.11 -5.02 -19.33
N LEU A 160 -1.52 -4.27 -18.29
CA LEU A 160 -0.60 -3.90 -17.22
C LEU A 160 -0.09 -5.16 -16.49
N PRO A 161 1.21 -5.35 -16.26
CA PRO A 161 1.74 -6.52 -15.54
C PRO A 161 1.53 -6.40 -14.00
N GLY A 162 0.26 -6.27 -13.57
CA GLY A 162 -0.13 -6.02 -12.20
C GLY A 162 -0.35 -7.29 -11.38
N VAL A 163 -0.06 -7.21 -10.08
CA VAL A 163 -0.39 -8.22 -9.07
C VAL A 163 -0.81 -7.53 -7.77
N ALA A 164 -1.83 -8.06 -7.10
CA ALA A 164 -2.23 -7.63 -5.76
C ALA A 164 -1.70 -8.63 -4.72
N LEU A 165 -1.10 -8.10 -3.64
CA LEU A 165 -0.70 -8.87 -2.47
C LEU A 165 -1.66 -8.55 -1.32
N CYS A 166 -2.51 -9.50 -0.95
CA CYS A 166 -3.44 -9.37 0.17
C CYS A 166 -2.68 -9.48 1.49
N ILE A 167 -2.34 -8.32 2.05
CA ILE A 167 -1.56 -8.21 3.28
C ILE A 167 -2.48 -8.37 4.49
N SER A 168 -2.09 -9.22 5.42
CA SER A 168 -2.70 -9.35 6.73
C SER A 168 -2.28 -8.21 7.67
N THR A 169 -2.59 -8.31 8.95
CA THR A 169 -2.20 -7.35 9.97
C THR A 169 -0.69 -7.26 10.08
N THR A 170 -0.15 -6.07 9.87
CA THR A 170 1.29 -5.81 9.96
C THR A 170 1.63 -5.03 11.23
N PHE A 171 2.65 -5.49 11.96
CA PHE A 171 3.24 -4.78 13.09
C PHE A 171 4.70 -5.21 13.25
N GLY A 172 5.51 -4.35 13.87
CA GLY A 172 6.93 -4.62 14.05
C GLY A 172 7.73 -3.38 14.42
N PRO A 173 9.07 -3.50 14.45
CA PRO A 173 9.96 -2.36 14.72
C PRO A 173 9.88 -1.33 13.59
N GLY A 174 10.20 -0.06 13.89
CA GLY A 174 10.27 0.99 12.86
C GLY A 174 8.92 1.61 12.49
N ASP A 175 7.84 1.33 13.22
CA ASP A 175 6.54 2.00 13.04
C ASP A 175 6.57 3.43 13.64
N TRP A 176 7.36 4.31 12.99
CA TRP A 176 7.61 5.68 13.44
C TRP A 176 6.40 6.62 13.36
N GLN A 177 5.47 6.31 12.47
CA GLN A 177 4.15 6.94 12.38
C GLN A 177 3.12 5.87 12.74
N PRO A 178 2.80 5.69 14.04
CA PRO A 178 2.13 4.50 14.50
C PRO A 178 0.91 4.14 13.65
N THR A 179 0.97 2.94 13.06
CA THR A 179 -0.20 2.33 12.43
C THR A 179 -1.29 2.10 13.48
N PRO A 180 -2.55 1.88 13.11
CA PRO A 180 -3.60 1.56 14.08
C PRO A 180 -3.22 0.40 15.00
N HIS A 181 -2.62 -0.67 14.45
CA HIS A 181 -2.18 -1.84 15.22
C HIS A 181 -0.95 -1.54 16.08
N GLY A 182 0.04 -0.83 15.54
CA GLY A 182 1.21 -0.40 16.30
C GLY A 182 0.85 0.53 17.46
N SER A 183 -0.14 1.40 17.28
CA SER A 183 -0.69 2.24 18.34
C SER A 183 -1.31 1.41 19.46
N MET A 184 -2.10 0.39 19.10
CA MET A 184 -2.73 -0.52 20.07
C MET A 184 -1.66 -1.28 20.88
N ILE A 185 -0.66 -1.86 20.22
CA ILE A 185 0.46 -2.54 20.88
C ILE A 185 1.20 -1.58 21.84
N SER A 186 1.46 -0.35 21.40
CA SER A 186 2.10 0.68 22.24
C SER A 186 1.25 1.04 23.46
N LEU A 187 -0.08 1.06 23.36
CA LEU A 187 -0.97 1.31 24.50
C LEU A 187 -0.95 0.13 25.49
N VAL A 188 -0.96 -1.11 24.99
CA VAL A 188 -0.85 -2.33 25.83
C VAL A 188 0.47 -2.30 26.60
N THR A 189 1.60 -2.13 25.92
CA THR A 189 2.93 -2.16 26.55
C THR A 189 3.14 -1.06 27.58
N LYS A 190 2.44 0.07 27.43
CA LYS A 190 2.47 1.19 28.38
C LYS A 190 1.43 1.07 29.51
N GLY A 191 0.64 0.01 29.54
CA GLY A 191 -0.45 -0.18 30.52
C GLY A 191 -1.56 0.87 30.39
N LYS A 192 -1.74 1.44 29.19
CA LYS A 192 -2.70 2.52 28.93
C LYS A 192 -3.94 2.08 28.13
N LEU A 193 -4.07 0.79 27.82
CA LEU A 193 -5.25 0.27 27.15
C LEU A 193 -6.35 0.04 28.20
N PRO A 194 -7.45 0.82 28.18
CA PRO A 194 -8.49 0.74 29.21
C PRO A 194 -9.39 -0.51 29.10
N VAL A 195 -9.42 -1.12 27.91
CA VAL A 195 -10.24 -2.30 27.60
C VAL A 195 -9.47 -3.20 26.66
N VAL A 196 -9.47 -4.51 26.93
CA VAL A 196 -8.93 -5.50 25.99
C VAL A 196 -10.05 -5.89 25.03
N PRO A 197 -9.89 -5.69 23.71
CA PRO A 197 -10.87 -6.13 22.74
C PRO A 197 -11.03 -7.65 22.79
N GLY A 198 -12.27 -8.14 22.82
CA GLY A 198 -12.59 -9.58 22.84
C GLY A 198 -12.60 -10.24 21.45
N PHE A 199 -11.68 -9.83 20.54
CA PHE A 199 -11.57 -10.41 19.21
C PHE A 199 -10.12 -10.87 18.93
N SER A 200 -9.97 -11.86 18.07
CA SER A 200 -8.67 -12.28 17.54
C SER A 200 -8.32 -11.46 16.32
N LEU A 201 -7.05 -11.09 16.22
CA LEU A 201 -6.47 -10.54 14.98
C LEU A 201 -5.67 -11.67 14.33
N GLU A 202 -5.99 -12.00 13.09
CA GLU A 202 -5.14 -12.88 12.29
C GLU A 202 -3.91 -12.11 11.82
N VAL A 203 -2.75 -12.75 11.87
CA VAL A 203 -1.43 -12.19 11.58
C VAL A 203 -0.81 -12.94 10.41
#